data_38c1280afa32ba8330489e7a00efd497
#
_entry.id   38c1280afa32ba8330489e7a00efd497
#
_cell.length_a   1.000
_cell.length_b   1.000
_cell.length_c   1.000
_cell.angle_alpha   90.00
_cell.angle_beta   90.00
_cell.angle_gamma   90.00
#
_symmetry.space_group_name_H-M   'P 1'
#
loop_
_entity.id
_entity.type
_entity.pdbx_description
1 polymer ?
#
loop_
_entity_poly.entity_id
_entity_poly.type
_entity_poly.pdbx_seq_one_letter_code
_entity_poly.pdbx_strand_id
1 'polypeptide(L)'
;MLDIKKIKENPEAVKAGLRAKEVDCDATVDRILELDEQRRQLIASTEQRKAMQNKVSKEIPLMKKQGKDVAPLFAEMAELKAALAEDAAKLDAVLAEYRTCMLSLPNLPDPDLKPGGKENNEPLRYFGEPHKFNFPPKHHVDLCQDLGLIDYERGVKLAGAGNWMYTGMGARLEWALLNYFIDTHIADGYDFILPPHMLEYQCGETAGQFPKFADEVYKIANPTDDRIHYMLPTAEAALASVYRDEILSEADLPKKFFAYTPCFRREAGSHRADERGMVRGHQFNKVEMFQYTRPEDSDEAFEELVRKAENLVKGLGFHFRTVKLAAGDCSASMARTYDIEIQIPSMNGYKEVSSVSNARDYQARRGNIRFRREATGKPEFVHTLNGSGLATSRIFPAMVEQNQQADGSVVVPEVLRKYLGGMEVIEKIKK
;
A
#
# COMPACT_ATOMS: atom_id res chain seq x y z
N MET A 1 -9.37 -5.13 -5.29
CA MET A 1 -9.85 -5.29 -6.69
C MET A 1 -11.16 -4.53 -6.88
N LEU A 2 -11.52 -4.22 -8.12
CA LEU A 2 -12.78 -3.54 -8.39
C LEU A 2 -14.00 -4.43 -8.11
N ASP A 3 -15.17 -3.80 -7.87
CA ASP A 3 -16.44 -4.53 -7.80
C ASP A 3 -16.90 -4.93 -9.20
N ILE A 4 -17.11 -6.23 -9.44
CA ILE A 4 -17.67 -6.72 -10.71
C ILE A 4 -19.05 -6.11 -11.01
N LYS A 5 -19.84 -5.75 -10.00
CA LYS A 5 -21.14 -5.10 -10.21
C LYS A 5 -20.94 -3.72 -10.86
N LYS A 6 -19.98 -2.90 -10.37
CA LYS A 6 -19.64 -1.61 -10.98
C LYS A 6 -19.19 -1.76 -12.44
N ILE A 7 -18.35 -2.79 -12.72
CA ILE A 7 -17.89 -3.09 -14.09
C ILE A 7 -19.08 -3.43 -15.00
N LYS A 8 -20.03 -4.24 -14.52
CA LYS A 8 -21.22 -4.66 -15.30
C LYS A 8 -22.23 -3.55 -15.50
N GLU A 9 -22.44 -2.71 -14.49
CA GLU A 9 -23.42 -1.63 -14.55
C GLU A 9 -23.01 -0.54 -15.54
N ASN A 10 -21.71 -0.19 -15.59
CA ASN A 10 -21.22 0.83 -16.51
C ASN A 10 -19.75 0.56 -16.91
N PRO A 11 -19.50 -0.36 -17.84
CA PRO A 11 -18.14 -0.70 -18.27
C PRO A 11 -17.41 0.49 -18.90
N GLU A 12 -18.10 1.36 -19.63
CA GLU A 12 -17.46 2.52 -20.27
C GLU A 12 -17.00 3.57 -19.23
N ALA A 13 -17.73 3.78 -18.15
CA ALA A 13 -17.28 4.64 -17.06
C ALA A 13 -16.05 4.06 -16.35
N VAL A 14 -16.00 2.72 -16.17
CA VAL A 14 -14.83 2.05 -15.62
C VAL A 14 -13.61 2.21 -16.53
N LYS A 15 -13.75 1.96 -17.83
CA LYS A 15 -12.68 2.16 -18.82
C LYS A 15 -12.20 3.62 -18.82
N ALA A 16 -13.13 4.59 -18.79
CA ALA A 16 -12.79 6.01 -18.72
C ALA A 16 -11.99 6.37 -17.47
N GLY A 17 -12.38 5.83 -16.29
CA GLY A 17 -11.64 6.02 -15.03
C GLY A 17 -10.23 5.42 -15.09
N LEU A 18 -10.06 4.24 -15.71
CA LEU A 18 -8.75 3.61 -15.88
C LEU A 18 -7.87 4.41 -16.84
N ARG A 19 -8.43 4.90 -17.95
CA ARG A 19 -7.72 5.80 -18.88
C ARG A 19 -7.30 7.11 -18.22
N ALA A 20 -8.09 7.65 -17.27
CA ALA A 20 -7.69 8.82 -16.49
C ALA A 20 -6.43 8.57 -15.65
N LYS A 21 -6.16 7.31 -15.28
CA LYS A 21 -4.90 6.85 -14.65
C LYS A 21 -3.78 6.53 -15.65
N GLU A 22 -3.96 6.87 -16.93
CA GLU A 22 -3.01 6.55 -18.02
C GLU A 22 -2.77 5.05 -18.19
N VAL A 23 -3.76 4.21 -17.84
CA VAL A 23 -3.68 2.75 -17.98
C VAL A 23 -4.71 2.29 -19.00
N ASP A 24 -4.24 1.68 -20.08
CA ASP A 24 -5.10 1.04 -21.07
C ASP A 24 -5.46 -0.38 -20.60
N CYS A 25 -6.68 -0.52 -20.12
CA CYS A 25 -7.25 -1.78 -19.65
C CYS A 25 -8.55 -2.15 -20.36
N ASP A 26 -8.91 -1.49 -21.46
CA ASP A 26 -10.20 -1.68 -22.13
C ASP A 26 -10.43 -3.15 -22.49
N ALA A 27 -9.46 -3.79 -23.15
CA ALA A 27 -9.54 -5.21 -23.49
C ALA A 27 -9.65 -6.12 -22.26
N THR A 28 -8.98 -5.76 -21.16
CA THR A 28 -9.07 -6.53 -19.90
C THR A 28 -10.46 -6.42 -19.27
N VAL A 29 -11.07 -5.23 -19.30
CA VAL A 29 -12.44 -5.01 -18.81
C VAL A 29 -13.44 -5.84 -19.62
N ASP A 30 -13.33 -5.84 -20.96
CA ASP A 30 -14.18 -6.64 -21.84
C ASP A 30 -14.00 -8.14 -21.56
N ARG A 31 -12.76 -8.59 -21.42
CA ARG A 31 -12.45 -9.99 -21.08
C ARG A 31 -13.03 -10.43 -19.72
N ILE A 32 -13.01 -9.56 -18.72
CA ILE A 32 -13.62 -9.83 -17.40
C ILE A 32 -15.14 -10.04 -17.55
N LEU A 33 -15.82 -9.24 -18.36
CA LEU A 33 -17.26 -9.39 -18.61
C LEU A 33 -17.58 -10.71 -19.30
N GLU A 34 -16.80 -11.12 -20.30
CA GLU A 34 -16.94 -12.43 -20.96
C GLU A 34 -16.72 -13.59 -19.98
N LEU A 35 -15.67 -13.51 -19.16
CA LEU A 35 -15.34 -14.53 -18.17
C LEU A 35 -16.39 -14.61 -17.05
N ASP A 36 -16.96 -13.48 -16.62
CA ASP A 36 -18.07 -13.49 -15.64
C ASP A 36 -19.32 -14.17 -16.21
N GLU A 37 -19.62 -13.96 -17.51
CA GLU A 37 -20.73 -14.64 -18.18
C GLU A 37 -20.48 -16.15 -18.29
N GLN A 38 -19.29 -16.56 -18.76
CA GLN A 38 -18.90 -17.97 -18.86
C GLN A 38 -18.97 -18.67 -17.49
N ARG A 39 -18.44 -18.02 -16.44
CA ARG A 39 -18.48 -18.51 -15.06
C ARG A 39 -19.91 -18.74 -14.59
N ARG A 40 -20.83 -17.79 -14.84
CA ARG A 40 -22.24 -17.93 -14.45
C ARG A 40 -22.94 -19.06 -15.19
N GLN A 41 -22.70 -19.21 -16.48
CA GLN A 41 -23.23 -20.29 -17.30
C GLN A 41 -22.74 -21.66 -16.82
N LEU A 42 -21.44 -21.80 -16.54
CA LEU A 42 -20.85 -23.05 -16.04
C LEU A 42 -21.38 -23.41 -14.65
N ILE A 43 -21.56 -22.44 -13.75
CA ILE A 43 -22.16 -22.68 -12.42
C ILE A 43 -23.59 -23.18 -12.59
N ALA A 44 -24.42 -22.52 -13.39
CA ALA A 44 -25.80 -22.91 -13.64
C ALA A 44 -25.91 -24.32 -14.25
N SER A 45 -25.06 -24.63 -15.26
CA SER A 45 -24.97 -25.96 -15.87
C SER A 45 -24.59 -27.04 -14.84
N THR A 46 -23.58 -26.76 -14.02
CA THR A 46 -23.12 -27.67 -12.96
C THR A 46 -24.21 -27.93 -11.92
N GLU A 47 -24.97 -26.91 -11.51
CA GLU A 47 -26.08 -27.06 -10.56
C GLU A 47 -27.20 -27.92 -11.16
N GLN A 48 -27.57 -27.67 -12.42
CA GLN A 48 -28.60 -28.50 -13.13
C GLN A 48 -28.17 -29.95 -13.24
N ARG A 49 -26.91 -30.22 -13.66
CA ARG A 49 -26.39 -31.60 -13.77
C ARG A 49 -26.30 -32.29 -12.41
N LYS A 50 -25.90 -31.59 -11.33
CA LYS A 50 -25.94 -32.11 -9.96
C LYS A 50 -27.36 -32.47 -9.50
N ALA A 51 -28.34 -31.61 -9.80
CA ALA A 51 -29.75 -31.90 -9.50
C ALA A 51 -30.26 -33.15 -10.23
N MET A 52 -29.89 -33.31 -11.53
CA MET A 52 -30.22 -34.46 -12.34
C MET A 52 -29.53 -35.74 -11.82
N GLN A 53 -28.25 -35.69 -11.49
CA GLN A 53 -27.52 -36.77 -10.86
C GLN A 53 -28.17 -37.24 -9.56
N ASN A 54 -28.58 -36.29 -8.70
CA ASN A 54 -29.27 -36.60 -7.45
C ASN A 54 -30.64 -37.26 -7.69
N LYS A 55 -31.38 -36.85 -8.75
CA LYS A 55 -32.65 -37.44 -9.13
C LYS A 55 -32.46 -38.88 -9.58
N VAL A 56 -31.57 -39.12 -10.56
CA VAL A 56 -31.28 -40.47 -11.09
C VAL A 56 -30.77 -41.39 -9.97
N SER A 57 -29.92 -40.89 -9.08
CA SER A 57 -29.41 -41.66 -7.93
C SER A 57 -30.53 -42.14 -6.98
N LYS A 58 -31.61 -41.36 -6.82
CA LYS A 58 -32.79 -41.74 -6.01
C LYS A 58 -33.72 -42.73 -6.74
N GLU A 59 -33.76 -42.71 -8.07
CA GLU A 59 -34.60 -43.59 -8.88
C GLU A 59 -34.04 -45.01 -8.95
N ILE A 60 -32.72 -45.19 -8.99
CA ILE A 60 -32.04 -46.51 -9.08
C ILE A 60 -32.54 -47.51 -8.02
N PRO A 61 -32.57 -47.20 -6.70
CA PRO A 61 -33.04 -48.13 -5.69
C PRO A 61 -34.56 -48.48 -5.84
N LEU A 62 -35.36 -47.51 -6.28
CA LEU A 62 -36.81 -47.71 -6.49
C LEU A 62 -37.05 -48.65 -7.67
N MET A 63 -36.39 -48.46 -8.78
CA MET A 63 -36.50 -49.34 -9.97
C MET A 63 -35.96 -50.73 -9.69
N LYS A 64 -34.85 -50.86 -8.95
CA LYS A 64 -34.35 -52.17 -8.49
C LYS A 64 -35.37 -52.93 -7.66
N LYS A 65 -36.08 -52.30 -6.73
CA LYS A 65 -37.14 -52.92 -5.93
C LYS A 65 -38.35 -53.37 -6.79
N GLN A 66 -38.55 -52.71 -7.93
CA GLN A 66 -39.63 -53.06 -8.88
C GLN A 66 -39.21 -54.12 -9.91
N GLY A 67 -37.97 -54.65 -9.82
CA GLY A 67 -37.47 -55.63 -10.78
C GLY A 67 -37.19 -55.07 -12.19
N LYS A 68 -37.14 -53.75 -12.35
CA LYS A 68 -36.89 -53.08 -13.62
C LYS A 68 -35.41 -53.03 -13.95
N ASP A 69 -35.06 -53.00 -15.24
CA ASP A 69 -33.69 -52.80 -15.67
C ASP A 69 -33.17 -51.39 -15.29
N VAL A 70 -32.02 -51.33 -14.61
CA VAL A 70 -31.37 -50.12 -14.15
C VAL A 70 -30.09 -49.81 -14.95
N ALA A 71 -29.74 -50.66 -15.94
CA ALA A 71 -28.53 -50.40 -16.76
C ALA A 71 -28.55 -49.05 -17.48
N PRO A 72 -29.68 -48.56 -18.04
CA PRO A 72 -29.76 -47.23 -18.63
C PRO A 72 -29.48 -46.09 -17.62
N LEU A 73 -29.95 -46.23 -16.37
CA LEU A 73 -29.70 -45.24 -15.32
C LEU A 73 -28.26 -45.19 -14.88
N PHE A 74 -27.54 -46.34 -14.89
CA PHE A 74 -26.11 -46.37 -14.64
C PHE A 74 -25.32 -45.73 -15.78
N ALA A 75 -25.74 -45.94 -17.04
CA ALA A 75 -25.13 -45.22 -18.18
C ALA A 75 -25.32 -43.71 -18.09
N GLU A 76 -26.54 -43.26 -17.82
CA GLU A 76 -26.85 -41.83 -17.59
C GLU A 76 -26.01 -41.22 -16.43
N MET A 77 -25.89 -41.96 -15.33
CA MET A 77 -25.03 -41.54 -14.20
C MET A 77 -23.58 -41.41 -14.59
N ALA A 78 -23.06 -42.29 -15.44
CA ALA A 78 -21.70 -42.22 -15.93
C ALA A 78 -21.48 -40.99 -16.84
N GLU A 79 -22.41 -40.72 -17.74
CA GLU A 79 -22.37 -39.53 -18.60
C GLU A 79 -22.47 -38.23 -17.79
N LEU A 80 -23.38 -38.15 -16.83
CA LEU A 80 -23.51 -36.99 -15.93
C LEU A 80 -22.23 -36.76 -15.12
N LYS A 81 -21.59 -37.83 -14.62
CA LYS A 81 -20.33 -37.72 -13.89
C LYS A 81 -19.18 -37.20 -14.78
N ALA A 82 -19.10 -37.71 -16.01
CA ALA A 82 -18.08 -37.24 -16.97
C ALA A 82 -18.29 -35.76 -17.32
N ALA A 83 -19.51 -35.35 -17.62
CA ALA A 83 -19.88 -33.97 -17.93
C ALA A 83 -19.65 -33.01 -16.73
N LEU A 84 -19.90 -33.45 -15.50
CA LEU A 84 -19.60 -32.67 -14.28
C LEU A 84 -18.10 -32.47 -14.09
N ALA A 85 -17.28 -33.49 -14.37
CA ALA A 85 -15.83 -33.38 -14.31
C ALA A 85 -15.27 -32.40 -15.36
N GLU A 86 -15.82 -32.43 -16.57
CA GLU A 86 -15.48 -31.51 -17.64
C GLU A 86 -15.86 -30.04 -17.28
N ASP A 87 -17.10 -29.84 -16.78
CA ASP A 87 -17.56 -28.52 -16.33
C ASP A 87 -16.69 -27.98 -15.19
N ALA A 88 -16.30 -28.81 -14.22
CA ALA A 88 -15.42 -28.41 -13.13
C ALA A 88 -14.05 -27.94 -13.64
N ALA A 89 -13.43 -28.70 -14.55
CA ALA A 89 -12.14 -28.30 -15.14
C ALA A 89 -12.24 -26.98 -15.93
N LYS A 90 -13.33 -26.79 -16.69
CA LYS A 90 -13.60 -25.52 -17.40
C LYS A 90 -13.81 -24.36 -16.44
N LEU A 91 -14.58 -24.59 -15.37
CA LEU A 91 -14.85 -23.57 -14.36
C LEU A 91 -13.56 -23.15 -13.64
N ASP A 92 -12.70 -24.10 -13.28
CA ASP A 92 -11.40 -23.80 -12.65
C ASP A 92 -10.50 -22.95 -13.55
N ALA A 93 -10.44 -23.26 -14.84
CA ALA A 93 -9.69 -22.47 -15.81
C ALA A 93 -10.26 -21.04 -15.95
N VAL A 94 -11.59 -20.91 -16.07
CA VAL A 94 -12.27 -19.59 -16.15
C VAL A 94 -12.04 -18.78 -14.88
N LEU A 95 -12.13 -19.40 -13.69
CA LEU A 95 -11.91 -18.72 -12.41
C LEU A 95 -10.46 -18.23 -12.27
N ALA A 96 -9.48 -19.02 -12.69
CA ALA A 96 -8.07 -18.65 -12.66
C ALA A 96 -7.78 -17.43 -13.55
N GLU A 97 -8.28 -17.45 -14.79
CA GLU A 97 -8.12 -16.32 -15.71
C GLU A 97 -8.87 -15.09 -15.23
N TYR A 98 -10.13 -15.26 -14.78
CA TYR A 98 -10.93 -14.17 -14.20
C TYR A 98 -10.21 -13.50 -13.03
N ARG A 99 -9.64 -14.28 -12.08
CA ARG A 99 -8.88 -13.77 -10.97
C ARG A 99 -7.67 -12.96 -11.46
N THR A 100 -6.92 -13.49 -12.42
CA THR A 100 -5.74 -12.82 -12.99
C THR A 100 -6.12 -11.47 -13.60
N CYS A 101 -7.16 -11.42 -14.43
CA CYS A 101 -7.66 -10.18 -15.03
C CYS A 101 -8.15 -9.19 -13.96
N MET A 102 -8.91 -9.64 -12.96
CA MET A 102 -9.39 -8.78 -11.88
C MET A 102 -8.26 -8.22 -10.99
N LEU A 103 -7.19 -8.98 -10.77
CA LEU A 103 -6.03 -8.53 -10.01
C LEU A 103 -5.13 -7.57 -10.79
N SER A 104 -5.16 -7.60 -12.12
CA SER A 104 -4.38 -6.69 -12.96
C SER A 104 -4.97 -5.28 -13.06
N LEU A 105 -6.29 -5.12 -12.86
CA LEU A 105 -6.93 -3.81 -12.90
C LEU A 105 -6.53 -2.94 -11.72
N PRO A 106 -6.10 -1.68 -11.94
CA PRO A 106 -5.93 -0.72 -10.86
C PRO A 106 -7.26 -0.27 -10.28
N ASN A 107 -7.20 0.44 -9.15
CA ASN A 107 -8.36 1.08 -8.55
C ASN A 107 -8.83 2.26 -9.40
N LEU A 108 -10.12 2.56 -9.33
CA LEU A 108 -10.69 3.75 -9.99
C LEU A 108 -10.30 5.01 -9.20
N PRO A 109 -9.95 6.10 -9.89
CA PRO A 109 -9.75 7.38 -9.23
C PRO A 109 -11.08 7.98 -8.76
N ASP A 110 -11.02 8.78 -7.69
CA ASP A 110 -12.17 9.59 -7.28
C ASP A 110 -12.52 10.62 -8.40
N PRO A 111 -13.81 10.95 -8.57
CA PRO A 111 -14.27 11.73 -9.73
C PRO A 111 -13.72 13.17 -9.82
N ASP A 112 -13.23 13.73 -8.71
CA ASP A 112 -12.70 15.09 -8.63
C ASP A 112 -11.20 15.18 -8.90
N LEU A 113 -10.53 14.05 -9.19
CA LEU A 113 -9.13 14.06 -9.57
C LEU A 113 -8.97 14.42 -11.05
N LYS A 114 -7.98 15.27 -11.34
CA LYS A 114 -7.60 15.54 -12.73
C LYS A 114 -7.05 14.28 -13.39
N PRO A 115 -7.40 14.00 -14.65
CA PRO A 115 -6.77 12.92 -15.39
C PRO A 115 -5.30 13.24 -15.71
N GLY A 116 -4.53 12.20 -16.03
CA GLY A 116 -3.12 12.32 -16.41
C GLY A 116 -2.16 12.23 -15.23
N GLY A 117 -0.89 12.50 -15.51
CA GLY A 117 0.23 12.28 -14.62
C GLY A 117 0.58 13.46 -13.71
N LYS A 118 1.82 13.45 -13.24
CA LYS A 118 2.35 14.39 -12.23
C LYS A 118 2.23 15.87 -12.61
N GLU A 119 2.24 16.19 -13.88
CA GLU A 119 2.09 17.56 -14.41
C GLU A 119 0.72 18.18 -14.07
N ASN A 120 -0.28 17.34 -13.75
CA ASN A 120 -1.63 17.75 -13.39
C ASN A 120 -1.89 17.78 -11.88
N ASN A 121 -0.87 17.53 -11.06
CA ASN A 121 -0.96 17.63 -9.60
C ASN A 121 -1.30 19.05 -9.15
N GLU A 122 -2.10 19.18 -8.08
CA GLU A 122 -2.62 20.45 -7.58
C GLU A 122 -2.08 20.77 -6.18
N PRO A 123 -1.18 21.78 -6.02
CA PRO A 123 -0.86 22.28 -4.69
C PRO A 123 -2.12 22.86 -4.03
N LEU A 124 -2.51 22.31 -2.89
CA LEU A 124 -3.70 22.73 -2.14
C LEU A 124 -3.39 23.85 -1.13
N ARG A 125 -2.28 23.72 -0.42
CA ARG A 125 -1.89 24.65 0.65
C ARG A 125 -0.40 24.59 0.94
N TYR A 126 0.10 25.69 1.51
CA TYR A 126 1.48 25.85 1.95
C TYR A 126 1.50 26.14 3.43
N PHE A 127 2.57 25.73 4.10
CA PHE A 127 2.83 26.03 5.49
C PHE A 127 4.26 26.57 5.65
N GLY A 128 4.39 27.68 6.43
CA GLY A 128 5.67 28.35 6.66
C GLY A 128 6.21 29.04 5.41
N GLU A 129 7.44 29.51 5.52
CA GLU A 129 8.18 30.15 4.44
C GLU A 129 9.41 29.31 4.07
N PRO A 130 9.82 29.28 2.80
CA PRO A 130 11.05 28.65 2.39
C PRO A 130 12.25 29.18 3.17
N HIS A 131 13.11 28.28 3.66
CA HIS A 131 14.29 28.67 4.40
C HIS A 131 15.25 29.48 3.52
N LYS A 132 15.71 30.66 4.02
CA LYS A 132 16.65 31.54 3.32
C LYS A 132 17.98 31.54 4.05
N PHE A 133 19.04 31.16 3.34
CA PHE A 133 20.41 31.21 3.85
C PHE A 133 21.07 32.52 3.48
N ASN A 134 21.84 33.08 4.41
CA ASN A 134 22.75 34.22 4.17
C ASN A 134 24.22 33.78 3.91
N PHE A 135 24.41 32.45 3.72
CA PHE A 135 25.66 31.79 3.39
C PHE A 135 25.42 30.67 2.38
N PRO A 136 26.42 30.18 1.65
CA PRO A 136 26.25 29.03 0.76
C PRO A 136 25.97 27.77 1.55
N PRO A 137 24.74 27.19 1.42
CA PRO A 137 24.39 25.97 2.15
C PRO A 137 25.12 24.77 1.57
N LYS A 138 25.57 23.86 2.45
CA LYS A 138 26.15 22.58 2.09
C LYS A 138 25.08 21.53 1.83
N HIS A 139 25.39 20.59 0.97
CA HIS A 139 24.60 19.39 0.74
C HIS A 139 24.65 18.46 1.96
N HIS A 140 23.54 17.75 2.26
CA HIS A 140 23.44 16.86 3.42
C HIS A 140 24.55 15.78 3.47
N VAL A 141 25.02 15.29 2.33
CA VAL A 141 26.11 14.29 2.30
C VAL A 141 27.37 14.87 2.94
N ASP A 142 27.76 16.08 2.55
CA ASP A 142 28.97 16.73 3.05
C ASP A 142 28.81 17.13 4.53
N LEU A 143 27.61 17.62 4.92
CA LEU A 143 27.28 17.91 6.32
C LEU A 143 27.33 16.65 7.20
N CYS A 144 26.70 15.57 6.76
CA CYS A 144 26.66 14.31 7.50
C CYS A 144 28.06 13.71 7.70
N GLN A 145 28.95 13.86 6.71
CA GLN A 145 30.36 13.45 6.82
C GLN A 145 31.14 14.36 7.78
N ASP A 146 31.00 15.67 7.66
CA ASP A 146 31.66 16.65 8.53
C ASP A 146 31.28 16.51 10.01
N LEU A 147 30.02 16.14 10.25
CA LEU A 147 29.43 15.95 11.58
C LEU A 147 29.55 14.50 12.10
N GLY A 148 30.04 13.57 11.28
CA GLY A 148 30.15 12.15 11.62
C GLY A 148 28.81 11.47 11.87
N LEU A 149 27.75 11.89 11.16
CA LEU A 149 26.40 11.34 11.32
C LEU A 149 26.19 10.08 10.49
N ILE A 150 26.79 10.05 9.30
CA ILE A 150 26.61 8.98 8.32
C ILE A 150 27.97 8.53 7.77
N ASP A 151 28.18 7.22 7.74
CA ASP A 151 29.29 6.58 7.05
C ASP A 151 28.78 5.93 5.76
N TYR A 152 28.92 6.65 4.66
CA TYR A 152 28.49 6.17 3.35
C TYR A 152 29.42 5.08 2.81
N GLU A 153 30.72 5.20 3.01
CA GLU A 153 31.71 4.25 2.50
C GLU A 153 31.50 2.85 3.11
N ARG A 154 31.39 2.80 4.45
CA ARG A 154 31.15 1.52 5.13
C ARG A 154 29.73 1.00 4.90
N GLY A 155 28.73 1.85 4.75
CA GLY A 155 27.38 1.44 4.34
C GLY A 155 27.39 0.72 2.99
N VAL A 156 28.08 1.29 1.99
CA VAL A 156 28.26 0.67 0.67
C VAL A 156 29.07 -0.63 0.76
N LYS A 157 30.10 -0.69 1.58
CA LYS A 157 30.91 -1.90 1.81
C LYS A 157 30.07 -3.05 2.38
N LEU A 158 29.10 -2.73 3.25
CA LEU A 158 28.23 -3.74 3.89
C LEU A 158 27.15 -4.27 2.95
N ALA A 159 26.52 -3.41 2.15
CA ALA A 159 25.27 -3.75 1.46
C ALA A 159 25.20 -3.25 -0.01
N GLY A 160 26.27 -2.73 -0.55
CA GLY A 160 26.31 -2.20 -1.92
C GLY A 160 25.81 -0.76 -2.06
N ALA A 161 25.82 -0.25 -3.29
CA ALA A 161 25.39 1.10 -3.61
C ALA A 161 23.93 1.35 -3.19
N GLY A 162 23.63 2.59 -2.76
CA GLY A 162 22.27 2.95 -2.28
C GLY A 162 22.02 2.55 -0.83
N ASN A 163 23.07 2.24 -0.07
CA ASN A 163 23.02 1.98 1.37
C ASN A 163 23.96 2.90 2.11
N TRP A 164 23.65 3.20 3.36
CA TRP A 164 24.44 4.04 4.27
C TRP A 164 24.38 3.46 5.67
N MET A 165 25.26 3.93 6.53
CA MET A 165 25.30 3.52 7.93
C MET A 165 25.21 4.77 8.82
N TYR A 166 24.20 4.84 9.68
CA TYR A 166 24.13 5.86 10.71
C TYR A 166 25.20 5.59 11.77
N THR A 167 25.89 6.64 12.22
CA THR A 167 26.95 6.53 13.23
C THR A 167 26.78 7.54 14.35
N GLY A 168 27.19 7.19 15.55
CA GLY A 168 27.22 8.08 16.70
C GLY A 168 25.94 8.91 16.89
N MET A 169 26.07 10.23 16.77
CA MET A 169 24.94 11.16 16.90
C MET A 169 23.92 10.98 15.76
N GLY A 170 24.34 10.56 14.56
CA GLY A 170 23.42 10.28 13.46
C GLY A 170 22.44 9.16 13.78
N ALA A 171 22.91 8.07 14.41
CA ALA A 171 22.03 6.98 14.85
C ALA A 171 21.06 7.44 15.97
N ARG A 172 21.54 8.27 16.91
CA ARG A 172 20.67 8.87 17.94
C ARG A 172 19.61 9.78 17.35
N LEU A 173 19.98 10.58 16.34
CA LEU A 173 19.07 11.51 15.66
C LEU A 173 18.01 10.78 14.85
N GLU A 174 18.39 9.68 14.17
CA GLU A 174 17.43 8.80 13.48
C GLU A 174 16.39 8.24 14.46
N TRP A 175 16.85 7.73 15.62
CA TRP A 175 15.93 7.27 16.66
C TRP A 175 15.14 8.39 17.33
N ALA A 176 15.68 9.60 17.43
CA ALA A 176 14.93 10.77 17.93
C ALA A 176 13.76 11.12 17.01
N LEU A 177 13.95 11.09 15.67
CA LEU A 177 12.89 11.25 14.70
C LEU A 177 11.83 10.17 14.83
N LEU A 178 12.23 8.90 14.86
CA LEU A 178 11.30 7.77 15.00
C LEU A 178 10.49 7.84 16.30
N ASN A 179 11.13 8.13 17.42
CA ASN A 179 10.43 8.29 18.70
C ASN A 179 9.47 9.47 18.69
N TYR A 180 9.82 10.58 18.06
CA TYR A 180 8.91 11.71 17.88
C TYR A 180 7.66 11.30 17.09
N PHE A 181 7.81 10.55 15.99
CA PHE A 181 6.68 10.06 15.21
C PHE A 181 5.82 9.09 16.00
N ILE A 182 6.45 8.12 16.67
CA ILE A 182 5.78 7.10 17.50
C ILE A 182 4.98 7.75 18.63
N ASP A 183 5.62 8.61 19.44
CA ASP A 183 4.96 9.28 20.57
C ASP A 183 3.77 10.14 20.11
N THR A 184 3.90 10.80 18.95
CA THR A 184 2.83 11.62 18.39
C THR A 184 1.63 10.76 18.02
N HIS A 185 1.82 9.62 17.35
CA HIS A 185 0.72 8.76 16.94
C HIS A 185 0.06 8.02 18.12
N ILE A 186 0.84 7.68 19.17
CA ILE A 186 0.27 7.19 20.42
C ILE A 186 -0.62 8.25 21.07
N ALA A 187 -0.16 9.49 21.12
CA ALA A 187 -0.95 10.62 21.65
C ALA A 187 -2.19 10.92 20.81
N ASP A 188 -2.14 10.62 19.51
CA ASP A 188 -3.25 10.73 18.58
C ASP A 188 -4.28 9.58 18.69
N GLY A 189 -4.04 8.60 19.57
CA GLY A 189 -4.96 7.50 19.84
C GLY A 189 -4.88 6.35 18.82
N TYR A 190 -3.75 6.20 18.13
CA TYR A 190 -3.50 5.05 17.24
C TYR A 190 -2.84 3.91 18.01
N ASP A 191 -3.24 2.68 17.73
CA ASP A 191 -2.61 1.48 18.27
C ASP A 191 -1.28 1.20 17.58
N PHE A 192 -0.20 1.07 18.38
CA PHE A 192 1.13 0.75 17.88
C PHE A 192 1.28 -0.75 17.60
N ILE A 193 1.59 -1.11 16.35
CA ILE A 193 1.81 -2.48 15.91
C ILE A 193 3.24 -2.65 15.41
N LEU A 194 3.90 -3.74 15.78
CA LEU A 194 5.17 -4.19 15.24
C LEU A 194 4.94 -5.47 14.42
N PRO A 195 4.67 -5.38 13.12
CA PRO A 195 4.41 -6.54 12.29
C PRO A 195 5.70 -7.27 11.90
N PRO A 196 5.61 -8.55 11.46
CA PRO A 196 6.72 -9.21 10.78
C PRO A 196 7.19 -8.41 9.58
N HIS A 197 8.51 -8.39 9.33
CA HIS A 197 9.09 -7.68 8.17
C HIS A 197 9.22 -8.57 6.93
N MET A 198 9.18 -9.87 7.11
CA MET A 198 9.14 -10.87 6.05
C MET A 198 7.68 -11.30 5.88
N LEU A 199 7.09 -10.95 4.75
CA LEU A 199 5.67 -11.15 4.48
C LEU A 199 5.45 -12.23 3.41
N GLU A 200 4.31 -12.92 3.47
CA GLU A 200 3.83 -13.78 2.41
C GLU A 200 3.33 -12.96 1.21
N TYR A 201 3.43 -13.54 0.01
CA TYR A 201 2.98 -12.92 -1.26
C TYR A 201 1.56 -12.35 -1.18
N GLN A 202 0.67 -13.03 -0.46
CA GLN A 202 -0.73 -12.61 -0.30
C GLN A 202 -0.89 -11.25 0.40
N CYS A 203 0.08 -10.81 1.22
CA CYS A 203 0.04 -9.48 1.82
C CYS A 203 0.19 -8.38 0.76
N GLY A 204 1.09 -8.57 -0.21
CA GLY A 204 1.24 -7.67 -1.35
C GLY A 204 0.04 -7.69 -2.30
N GLU A 205 -0.60 -8.86 -2.46
CA GLU A 205 -1.86 -9.01 -3.21
C GLU A 205 -3.00 -8.25 -2.55
N THR A 206 -3.16 -8.39 -1.22
CA THR A 206 -4.18 -7.68 -0.43
C THR A 206 -3.99 -6.17 -0.51
N ALA A 207 -2.76 -5.68 -0.33
CA ALA A 207 -2.44 -4.26 -0.45
C ALA A 207 -2.59 -3.70 -1.88
N GLY A 208 -2.78 -4.57 -2.88
CA GLY A 208 -2.88 -4.17 -4.28
C GLY A 208 -1.55 -3.81 -4.94
N GLN A 209 -0.44 -4.13 -4.29
CA GLN A 209 0.91 -3.94 -4.83
C GLN A 209 1.26 -5.03 -5.84
N PHE A 210 0.79 -6.26 -5.61
CA PHE A 210 0.99 -7.38 -6.52
C PHE A 210 -0.27 -7.66 -7.38
N PRO A 211 -0.07 -8.13 -8.61
CA PRO A 211 1.19 -8.56 -9.25
C PRO A 211 2.09 -7.42 -9.76
N LYS A 212 1.60 -6.20 -9.95
CA LYS A 212 2.28 -5.09 -10.65
C LYS A 212 3.72 -4.84 -10.17
N PHE A 213 3.93 -4.80 -8.85
CA PHE A 213 5.22 -4.47 -8.22
C PHE A 213 5.95 -5.70 -7.64
N ALA A 214 5.57 -6.91 -8.06
CA ALA A 214 6.17 -8.15 -7.55
C ALA A 214 7.68 -8.28 -7.84
N ASP A 215 8.20 -7.56 -8.83
CA ASP A 215 9.62 -7.54 -9.17
C ASP A 215 10.40 -6.39 -8.49
N GLU A 216 9.69 -5.48 -7.79
CA GLU A 216 10.30 -4.36 -7.05
C GLU A 216 10.66 -4.73 -5.60
N VAL A 217 10.28 -5.91 -5.14
CA VAL A 217 10.56 -6.37 -3.77
C VAL A 217 11.74 -7.36 -3.73
N TYR A 218 12.41 -7.42 -2.58
CA TYR A 218 13.41 -8.46 -2.28
C TYR A 218 12.69 -9.75 -1.90
N LYS A 219 12.70 -10.75 -2.78
CA LYS A 219 12.16 -12.09 -2.53
C LYS A 219 13.14 -12.92 -1.70
N ILE A 220 12.62 -13.74 -0.79
CA ILE A 220 13.42 -14.65 0.03
C ILE A 220 13.73 -15.91 -0.80
N ALA A 221 15.02 -16.21 -0.96
CA ALA A 221 15.47 -17.33 -1.80
C ALA A 221 15.26 -18.70 -1.14
N ASN A 222 15.33 -18.75 0.21
CA ASN A 222 15.21 -19.99 0.98
C ASN A 222 14.11 -19.86 2.04
N PRO A 223 12.82 -19.87 1.66
CA PRO A 223 11.73 -19.85 2.61
C PRO A 223 11.66 -21.17 3.39
N THR A 224 11.00 -21.13 4.54
CA THR A 224 10.80 -22.34 5.38
C THR A 224 9.66 -23.23 4.88
N ASP A 225 8.92 -22.79 3.87
CA ASP A 225 7.79 -23.47 3.24
C ASP A 225 7.77 -23.20 1.73
N ASP A 226 6.79 -23.74 1.02
CA ASP A 226 6.66 -23.59 -0.44
C ASP A 226 6.03 -22.26 -0.87
N ARG A 227 5.75 -21.34 0.07
CA ARG A 227 5.15 -20.03 -0.20
C ARG A 227 6.22 -19.00 -0.57
N ILE A 228 5.82 -18.04 -1.38
CA ILE A 228 6.68 -16.89 -1.72
C ILE A 228 6.67 -15.90 -0.59
N HIS A 229 7.85 -15.64 -0.02
CA HIS A 229 8.08 -14.62 1.00
C HIS A 229 8.93 -13.47 0.44
N TYR A 230 8.73 -12.27 0.99
CA TYR A 230 9.47 -11.09 0.56
C TYR A 230 9.67 -10.11 1.73
N MET A 231 10.72 -9.28 1.64
CA MET A 231 10.94 -8.18 2.59
C MET A 231 9.99 -7.03 2.27
N LEU A 232 9.25 -6.55 3.27
CA LEU A 232 8.23 -5.51 3.07
C LEU A 232 8.83 -4.19 2.54
N PRO A 233 8.24 -3.58 1.50
CA PRO A 233 8.65 -2.26 1.01
C PRO A 233 7.98 -1.11 1.78
N THR A 234 6.97 -1.41 2.58
CA THR A 234 6.17 -0.51 3.42
C THR A 234 5.35 -1.34 4.41
N ALA A 235 5.12 -0.82 5.60
CA ALA A 235 4.23 -1.45 6.58
C ALA A 235 2.77 -1.54 6.09
N GLU A 236 2.36 -0.73 5.12
CA GLU A 236 1.03 -0.81 4.49
C GLU A 236 0.65 -2.24 4.11
N ALA A 237 1.57 -3.00 3.48
CA ALA A 237 1.28 -4.37 3.05
C ALA A 237 0.94 -5.31 4.22
N ALA A 238 1.61 -5.15 5.35
CA ALA A 238 1.31 -5.88 6.57
C ALA A 238 -0.02 -5.41 7.18
N LEU A 239 -0.16 -4.10 7.38
CA LEU A 239 -1.32 -3.49 8.04
C LEU A 239 -2.62 -3.70 7.24
N ALA A 240 -2.58 -3.66 5.90
CA ALA A 240 -3.73 -3.95 5.04
C ALA A 240 -4.19 -5.42 5.11
N SER A 241 -3.36 -6.31 5.67
CA SER A 241 -3.62 -7.75 5.71
C SER A 241 -3.99 -8.28 7.10
N VAL A 242 -3.97 -7.43 8.13
CA VAL A 242 -4.22 -7.84 9.53
C VAL A 242 -5.55 -8.57 9.69
N TYR A 243 -6.59 -8.11 8.99
CA TYR A 243 -7.93 -8.70 9.04
C TYR A 243 -8.33 -9.45 7.76
N ARG A 244 -7.36 -9.96 7.01
CA ARG A 244 -7.64 -10.75 5.80
C ARG A 244 -8.56 -11.93 6.12
N ASP A 245 -9.61 -12.09 5.28
CA ASP A 245 -10.65 -13.12 5.39
C ASP A 245 -11.54 -13.02 6.65
N GLU A 246 -11.59 -11.84 7.29
CA GLU A 246 -12.40 -11.63 8.49
C GLU A 246 -13.64 -10.76 8.24
N ILE A 247 -14.63 -10.91 9.12
CA ILE A 247 -15.82 -10.06 9.21
C ILE A 247 -15.82 -9.40 10.59
N LEU A 248 -15.51 -8.10 10.61
CA LEU A 248 -15.44 -7.30 11.83
C LEU A 248 -16.86 -6.95 12.34
N SER A 249 -16.95 -6.56 13.61
CA SER A 249 -18.14 -5.86 14.12
C SER A 249 -18.11 -4.40 13.64
N GLU A 250 -19.28 -3.83 13.29
CA GLU A 250 -19.39 -2.41 12.96
C GLU A 250 -18.98 -1.52 14.14
N ALA A 251 -19.27 -1.94 15.38
CA ALA A 251 -18.90 -1.24 16.59
C ALA A 251 -17.38 -1.14 16.80
N ASP A 252 -16.60 -2.01 16.15
CA ASP A 252 -15.13 -1.98 16.23
C ASP A 252 -14.48 -0.97 15.28
N LEU A 253 -15.24 -0.35 14.39
CA LEU A 253 -14.74 0.63 13.41
C LEU A 253 -14.90 2.07 13.92
N PRO A 254 -13.94 2.97 13.63
CA PRO A 254 -12.72 2.71 12.87
C PRO A 254 -11.65 1.97 13.67
N LYS A 255 -10.88 1.09 13.00
CA LYS A 255 -9.61 0.58 13.53
C LYS A 255 -8.48 1.51 13.07
N LYS A 256 -7.69 2.02 14.00
CA LYS A 256 -6.59 2.96 13.73
C LYS A 256 -5.29 2.39 14.23
N PHE A 257 -4.39 2.07 13.33
CA PHE A 257 -3.08 1.51 13.62
C PHE A 257 -1.96 2.37 13.09
N PHE A 258 -0.79 2.25 13.69
CA PHE A 258 0.44 2.64 13.05
C PHE A 258 1.52 1.60 13.32
N ALA A 259 2.51 1.52 12.43
CA ALA A 259 3.64 0.62 12.57
C ALA A 259 4.95 1.32 12.24
N TYR A 260 5.98 1.07 13.03
CA TYR A 260 7.36 1.32 12.63
C TYR A 260 7.91 0.07 11.94
N THR A 261 8.50 0.26 10.76
CA THR A 261 9.28 -0.79 10.09
C THR A 261 10.47 -0.22 9.33
N PRO A 262 11.60 -0.94 9.24
CA PRO A 262 12.50 -0.79 8.11
C PRO A 262 11.74 -1.20 6.85
N CYS A 263 11.96 -0.47 5.76
CA CYS A 263 11.35 -0.71 4.46
C CYS A 263 12.44 -1.07 3.45
N PHE A 264 12.19 -2.06 2.61
CA PHE A 264 13.17 -2.62 1.67
C PHE A 264 12.67 -2.48 0.24
N ARG A 265 13.38 -1.70 -0.60
CA ARG A 265 13.01 -1.44 -1.99
C ARG A 265 14.18 -1.74 -2.93
N ARG A 266 13.92 -2.50 -3.98
CA ARG A 266 14.94 -2.81 -4.99
C ARG A 266 15.31 -1.61 -5.84
N GLU A 267 14.41 -0.63 -5.99
CA GLU A 267 14.60 0.57 -6.82
C GLU A 267 15.04 0.23 -8.25
N ALA A 268 14.50 -0.86 -8.81
CA ALA A 268 14.98 -1.49 -10.04
C ALA A 268 14.84 -0.62 -11.29
N GLY A 269 13.86 0.29 -11.31
CA GLY A 269 13.58 1.19 -12.44
C GLY A 269 14.08 2.62 -12.28
N SER A 270 14.77 2.95 -11.18
CA SER A 270 15.14 4.34 -10.92
C SER A 270 16.50 4.70 -11.49
N HIS A 271 16.56 5.77 -12.31
CA HIS A 271 17.81 6.39 -12.71
C HIS A 271 18.34 7.24 -11.55
N ARG A 272 19.28 6.68 -10.77
CA ARG A 272 19.86 7.28 -9.55
C ARG A 272 20.89 8.37 -9.81
N ALA A 273 21.18 8.72 -11.05
CA ALA A 273 22.31 9.59 -11.40
C ALA A 273 22.25 10.98 -10.73
N ASP A 274 21.04 11.48 -10.42
CA ASP A 274 20.83 12.84 -9.92
C ASP A 274 20.50 12.92 -8.41
N GLU A 275 20.35 11.80 -7.69
CA GLU A 275 19.98 11.78 -6.28
C GLU A 275 21.12 11.24 -5.41
N ARG A 276 22.06 12.16 -5.05
CA ARG A 276 23.17 11.86 -4.15
C ARG A 276 22.68 11.71 -2.70
N GLY A 277 23.20 10.72 -1.96
CA GLY A 277 22.98 10.57 -0.52
C GLY A 277 21.82 9.66 -0.15
N MET A 278 21.03 10.06 0.86
CA MET A 278 20.03 9.22 1.53
C MET A 278 18.60 9.33 0.95
N VAL A 279 18.34 10.25 0.03
CA VAL A 279 16.97 10.57 -0.44
C VAL A 279 16.26 9.36 -1.06
N ARG A 280 17.07 8.45 -1.66
CA ARG A 280 16.59 7.20 -2.24
C ARG A 280 17.58 6.07 -1.94
N GLY A 281 17.13 5.05 -1.24
CA GLY A 281 17.96 3.92 -0.85
C GLY A 281 17.22 2.60 -0.83
N HIS A 282 17.96 1.51 -0.70
CA HIS A 282 17.41 0.15 -0.66
C HIS A 282 16.75 -0.18 0.67
N GLN A 283 17.20 0.47 1.75
CA GLN A 283 16.63 0.33 3.09
C GLN A 283 16.48 1.71 3.73
N PHE A 284 15.33 1.97 4.37
CA PHE A 284 15.06 3.16 5.15
C PHE A 284 14.01 2.85 6.23
N ASN A 285 13.90 3.71 7.23
CA ASN A 285 12.91 3.58 8.29
C ASN A 285 11.67 4.41 8.00
N LYS A 286 10.49 3.87 8.32
CA LYS A 286 9.21 4.53 8.14
C LYS A 286 8.24 4.18 9.26
N VAL A 287 7.50 5.18 9.72
CA VAL A 287 6.27 4.99 10.48
C VAL A 287 5.11 5.11 9.51
N GLU A 288 4.20 4.15 9.51
CA GLU A 288 3.04 4.10 8.62
C GLU A 288 1.77 4.07 9.43
N MET A 289 0.86 5.02 9.18
CA MET A 289 -0.51 5.03 9.71
C MET A 289 -1.43 4.22 8.80
N PHE A 290 -2.39 3.53 9.37
CA PHE A 290 -3.39 2.75 8.65
C PHE A 290 -4.75 2.79 9.34
N GLN A 291 -5.83 2.93 8.57
CA GLN A 291 -7.19 2.86 9.11
C GLN A 291 -8.07 1.90 8.30
N TYR A 292 -8.94 1.21 9.04
CA TYR A 292 -10.12 0.51 8.50
C TYR A 292 -11.35 1.28 8.95
N THR A 293 -12.18 1.71 8.01
CA THR A 293 -13.36 2.53 8.28
C THR A 293 -14.62 1.97 7.63
N ARG A 294 -15.78 2.45 8.07
CA ARG A 294 -16.99 2.31 7.27
C ARG A 294 -16.86 3.17 6.00
N PRO A 295 -17.53 2.80 4.90
CA PRO A 295 -17.48 3.56 3.64
C PRO A 295 -17.83 5.05 3.81
N GLU A 296 -18.86 5.35 4.59
CA GLU A 296 -19.36 6.71 4.85
C GLU A 296 -18.39 7.60 5.63
N ASP A 297 -17.50 7.01 6.45
CA ASP A 297 -16.54 7.76 7.28
C ASP A 297 -15.20 7.99 6.59
N SER A 298 -14.98 7.38 5.41
CA SER A 298 -13.62 7.30 4.85
C SER A 298 -13.07 8.63 4.34
N ASP A 299 -13.91 9.59 3.96
CA ASP A 299 -13.45 10.91 3.53
C ASP A 299 -13.01 11.77 4.72
N GLU A 300 -13.71 11.70 5.85
CA GLU A 300 -13.30 12.36 7.08
C GLU A 300 -12.00 11.75 7.65
N ALA A 301 -11.91 10.41 7.62
CA ALA A 301 -10.71 9.70 8.03
C ALA A 301 -9.49 10.04 7.14
N PHE A 302 -9.70 10.26 5.85
CA PHE A 302 -8.65 10.69 4.93
C PHE A 302 -8.10 12.07 5.31
N GLU A 303 -8.98 13.05 5.53
CA GLU A 303 -8.58 14.39 5.95
C GLU A 303 -7.93 14.39 7.36
N GLU A 304 -8.35 13.47 8.24
CA GLU A 304 -7.68 13.26 9.54
C GLU A 304 -6.23 12.83 9.33
N LEU A 305 -5.99 11.78 8.51
CA LEU A 305 -4.65 11.28 8.22
C LEU A 305 -3.75 12.36 7.61
N VAL A 306 -4.29 13.16 6.68
CA VAL A 306 -3.54 14.28 6.09
C VAL A 306 -3.11 15.27 7.17
N ARG A 307 -4.04 15.69 8.04
CA ARG A 307 -3.71 16.61 9.14
C ARG A 307 -2.66 16.03 10.11
N LYS A 308 -2.72 14.73 10.40
CA LYS A 308 -1.74 14.06 11.26
C LYS A 308 -0.34 14.10 10.66
N ALA A 309 -0.21 13.76 9.38
CA ALA A 309 1.08 13.83 8.68
C ALA A 309 1.60 15.28 8.58
N GLU A 310 0.74 16.25 8.24
CA GLU A 310 1.10 17.67 8.24
C GLU A 310 1.61 18.16 9.62
N ASN A 311 0.97 17.73 10.70
CA ASN A 311 1.34 18.15 12.05
C ASN A 311 2.72 17.64 12.46
N LEU A 312 3.13 16.45 12.02
CA LEU A 312 4.49 15.96 12.22
C LEU A 312 5.53 16.87 11.53
N VAL A 313 5.27 17.27 10.29
CA VAL A 313 6.17 18.15 9.55
C VAL A 313 6.21 19.56 10.14
N LYS A 314 5.05 20.08 10.58
CA LYS A 314 4.93 21.36 11.32
C LYS A 314 5.75 21.35 12.60
N GLY A 315 5.67 20.27 13.38
CA GLY A 315 6.41 20.11 14.62
C GLY A 315 7.92 20.16 14.43
N LEU A 316 8.42 19.67 13.28
CA LEU A 316 9.84 19.79 12.91
C LEU A 316 10.24 21.19 12.41
N GLY A 317 9.27 22.10 12.22
CA GLY A 317 9.50 23.48 11.81
C GLY A 317 9.76 23.65 10.31
N PHE A 318 9.41 22.66 9.48
CA PHE A 318 9.67 22.74 8.04
C PHE A 318 8.63 23.55 7.28
N HIS A 319 9.10 24.24 6.24
CA HIS A 319 8.23 24.69 5.16
C HIS A 319 7.82 23.48 4.30
N PHE A 320 6.52 23.36 4.02
CA PHE A 320 5.99 22.29 3.17
C PHE A 320 4.77 22.75 2.37
N ARG A 321 4.39 21.93 1.41
CA ARG A 321 3.11 22.04 0.72
C ARG A 321 2.40 20.69 0.74
N THR A 322 1.05 20.75 0.71
CA THR A 322 0.18 19.60 0.49
C THR A 322 -0.33 19.64 -0.94
N VAL A 323 -0.17 18.53 -1.65
CA VAL A 323 -0.46 18.40 -3.08
C VAL A 323 -1.48 17.29 -3.30
N LYS A 324 -2.59 17.61 -3.98
CA LYS A 324 -3.55 16.61 -4.47
C LYS A 324 -3.01 16.01 -5.77
N LEU A 325 -2.80 14.71 -5.80
CA LEU A 325 -2.30 14.02 -6.97
C LEU A 325 -3.37 13.86 -8.04
N ALA A 326 -2.95 13.96 -9.29
CA ALA A 326 -3.75 13.59 -10.44
C ALA A 326 -3.97 12.07 -10.49
N ALA A 327 -4.96 11.63 -11.22
CA ALA A 327 -5.36 10.22 -11.27
C ALA A 327 -4.21 9.28 -11.66
N GLY A 328 -3.39 9.65 -12.65
CA GLY A 328 -2.27 8.85 -13.14
C GLY A 328 -1.05 8.85 -12.22
N ASP A 329 -0.89 9.86 -11.34
CA ASP A 329 0.18 9.89 -10.32
C ASP A 329 -0.21 9.17 -9.02
N CYS A 330 -1.52 8.93 -8.79
CA CYS A 330 -1.96 8.08 -7.70
C CYS A 330 -1.49 6.64 -7.91
N SER A 331 -1.01 6.00 -6.85
CA SER A 331 -0.66 4.57 -6.88
C SER A 331 -1.80 3.72 -7.44
N ALA A 332 -1.45 2.60 -8.07
CA ALA A 332 -2.43 1.73 -8.74
C ALA A 332 -3.57 1.27 -7.81
N SER A 333 -3.31 1.05 -6.53
CA SER A 333 -4.30 0.60 -5.55
C SER A 333 -5.16 1.73 -4.96
N MET A 334 -4.79 3.00 -5.18
CA MET A 334 -5.41 4.15 -4.50
C MET A 334 -6.43 4.87 -5.39
N ALA A 335 -7.54 5.28 -4.78
CA ALA A 335 -8.57 6.10 -5.42
C ALA A 335 -8.24 7.59 -5.31
N ARG A 336 -7.58 8.01 -4.23
CA ARG A 336 -7.18 9.39 -3.94
C ARG A 336 -5.87 9.38 -3.16
N THR A 337 -5.00 10.35 -3.46
CA THR A 337 -3.75 10.55 -2.72
C THR A 337 -3.45 12.04 -2.57
N TYR A 338 -3.04 12.45 -1.36
CA TYR A 338 -2.39 13.75 -1.13
C TYR A 338 -0.97 13.50 -0.64
N ASP A 339 -0.02 14.20 -1.26
CA ASP A 339 1.38 14.20 -0.86
C ASP A 339 1.70 15.42 -0.01
N ILE A 340 2.50 15.22 1.02
CA ILE A 340 3.13 16.29 1.78
C ILE A 340 4.57 16.34 1.32
N GLU A 341 4.94 17.50 0.76
CA GLU A 341 6.23 17.71 0.14
C GLU A 341 6.98 18.84 0.87
N ILE A 342 8.22 18.57 1.27
CA ILE A 342 9.11 19.54 1.89
C ILE A 342 10.21 20.00 0.91
N GLN A 343 10.76 21.18 1.18
CA GLN A 343 11.91 21.67 0.44
C GLN A 343 13.21 21.05 0.97
N ILE A 344 14.01 20.44 0.08
CA ILE A 344 15.40 20.08 0.38
C ILE A 344 16.29 21.08 -0.37
N PRO A 345 17.02 21.96 0.34
CA PRO A 345 17.73 23.08 -0.28
C PRO A 345 18.65 22.69 -1.43
N SER A 346 19.41 21.61 -1.29
CA SER A 346 20.33 21.12 -2.34
C SER A 346 19.66 20.58 -3.59
N MET A 347 18.35 20.30 -3.53
CA MET A 347 17.60 19.66 -4.63
C MET A 347 16.76 20.66 -5.44
N ASN A 348 16.84 21.95 -5.15
CA ASN A 348 16.12 23.03 -5.85
C ASN A 348 14.63 22.74 -6.08
N GLY A 349 13.96 22.12 -5.10
CA GLY A 349 12.54 21.77 -5.24
C GLY A 349 11.95 21.07 -4.03
N TYR A 350 10.71 20.66 -4.21
CA TYR A 350 9.98 19.91 -3.20
C TYR A 350 10.18 18.41 -3.39
N LYS A 351 10.25 17.69 -2.27
CA LYS A 351 10.31 16.22 -2.22
C LYS A 351 9.23 15.70 -1.28
N GLU A 352 8.49 14.73 -1.74
CA GLU A 352 7.49 13.99 -0.96
C GLU A 352 8.14 13.35 0.27
N VAL A 353 7.56 13.59 1.44
CA VAL A 353 7.94 12.97 2.73
C VAL A 353 6.82 12.14 3.33
N SER A 354 5.60 12.37 2.89
CA SER A 354 4.43 11.58 3.24
C SER A 354 3.48 11.53 2.05
N SER A 355 2.93 10.35 1.80
CA SER A 355 1.83 10.13 0.88
C SER A 355 0.67 9.56 1.68
N VAL A 356 -0.46 10.26 1.68
CA VAL A 356 -1.69 9.85 2.38
C VAL A 356 -2.71 9.44 1.34
N SER A 357 -3.25 8.24 1.47
CA SER A 357 -4.08 7.62 0.43
C SER A 357 -5.36 6.99 0.97
N ASN A 358 -6.40 7.01 0.14
CA ASN A 358 -7.65 6.28 0.36
C ASN A 358 -7.81 5.24 -0.76
N ALA A 359 -7.83 3.96 -0.41
CA ALA A 359 -8.03 2.86 -1.34
C ALA A 359 -9.52 2.53 -1.54
N ARG A 360 -10.42 3.18 -0.82
CA ARG A 360 -11.83 2.81 -0.77
C ARG A 360 -11.96 1.32 -0.41
N ASP A 361 -12.81 0.57 -1.09
CA ASP A 361 -13.01 -0.86 -0.86
C ASP A 361 -12.04 -1.79 -1.63
N TYR A 362 -11.10 -1.21 -2.39
CA TYR A 362 -10.25 -1.98 -3.31
C TYR A 362 -9.35 -3.02 -2.61
N GLN A 363 -8.65 -2.61 -1.54
CA GLN A 363 -7.79 -3.51 -0.76
C GLN A 363 -8.65 -4.49 0.05
N ALA A 364 -9.74 -4.02 0.64
CA ALA A 364 -10.67 -4.85 1.39
C ALA A 364 -11.28 -5.98 0.54
N ARG A 365 -11.60 -5.71 -0.75
CA ARG A 365 -12.04 -6.75 -1.69
C ARG A 365 -10.96 -7.76 -2.04
N ARG A 366 -9.69 -7.34 -2.08
CA ARG A 366 -8.56 -8.26 -2.31
C ARG A 366 -8.30 -9.15 -1.10
N GLY A 367 -8.36 -8.58 0.09
CA GLY A 367 -8.18 -9.28 1.36
C GLY A 367 -9.46 -9.90 1.93
N ASN A 368 -10.62 -9.77 1.25
CA ASN A 368 -11.91 -10.24 1.72
C ASN A 368 -12.26 -9.73 3.15
N ILE A 369 -11.94 -8.45 3.43
CA ILE A 369 -12.10 -7.82 4.74
C ILE A 369 -13.44 -7.10 4.78
N ARG A 370 -14.33 -7.55 5.63
CA ARG A 370 -15.71 -7.06 5.72
C ARG A 370 -16.06 -6.66 7.14
N PHE A 371 -17.14 -5.96 7.31
CA PHE A 371 -17.80 -5.77 8.60
C PHE A 371 -19.28 -6.11 8.49
N ARG A 372 -19.89 -6.46 9.61
CA ARG A 372 -21.33 -6.75 9.67
C ARG A 372 -22.07 -5.47 10.00
N ARG A 373 -22.83 -4.93 9.04
CA ARG A 373 -23.65 -3.75 9.23
C ARG A 373 -24.74 -4.02 10.26
N GLU A 374 -24.76 -3.30 11.37
CA GLU A 374 -25.73 -3.50 12.46
C GLU A 374 -27.18 -3.30 11.99
N ALA A 375 -27.42 -2.26 11.20
CA ALA A 375 -28.77 -1.93 10.71
C ALA A 375 -29.39 -3.00 9.81
N THR A 376 -28.58 -3.79 9.09
CA THR A 376 -29.08 -4.76 8.08
C THR A 376 -28.67 -6.21 8.37
N GLY A 377 -27.71 -6.43 9.26
CA GLY A 377 -27.09 -7.72 9.50
C GLY A 377 -26.23 -8.25 8.33
N LYS A 378 -26.09 -7.49 7.23
CA LYS A 378 -25.35 -7.90 6.02
C LYS A 378 -23.87 -7.56 6.11
N PRO A 379 -22.99 -8.39 5.54
CA PRO A 379 -21.58 -8.06 5.42
C PRO A 379 -21.35 -7.02 4.32
N GLU A 380 -20.56 -5.99 4.63
CA GLU A 380 -20.10 -4.95 3.71
C GLU A 380 -18.58 -4.88 3.74
N PHE A 381 -17.92 -4.42 2.66
CA PHE A 381 -16.49 -4.21 2.64
C PHE A 381 -16.13 -2.93 3.39
N VAL A 382 -15.08 -2.99 4.22
CA VAL A 382 -14.50 -1.79 4.82
C VAL A 382 -13.81 -0.93 3.76
N HIS A 383 -13.60 0.36 4.05
CA HIS A 383 -12.62 1.17 3.33
C HIS A 383 -11.29 1.14 4.08
N THR A 384 -10.20 1.21 3.32
CA THR A 384 -8.84 1.24 3.87
C THR A 384 -8.12 2.51 3.47
N LEU A 385 -7.38 3.06 4.41
CA LEU A 385 -6.61 4.29 4.25
C LEU A 385 -5.23 4.11 4.87
N ASN A 386 -4.24 4.71 4.25
CA ASN A 386 -2.88 4.72 4.79
C ASN A 386 -2.22 6.09 4.62
N GLY A 387 -1.19 6.33 5.40
CA GLY A 387 -0.36 7.53 5.27
C GLY A 387 0.97 7.38 5.99
N SER A 388 2.04 7.87 5.37
CA SER A 388 3.33 7.89 6.04
C SER A 388 3.33 8.88 7.19
N GLY A 389 3.71 8.41 8.36
CA GLY A 389 3.79 9.24 9.55
C GLY A 389 5.18 9.33 10.22
N LEU A 390 6.32 9.47 9.60
CA LEU A 390 6.88 9.78 8.29
C LEU A 390 7.98 8.77 7.90
N ALA A 391 8.63 8.97 6.71
CA ALA A 391 9.84 8.24 6.31
C ALA A 391 11.09 9.07 6.59
N THR A 392 12.08 8.48 7.27
CA THR A 392 13.28 9.24 7.70
C THR A 392 14.24 9.56 6.57
N SER A 393 14.26 8.77 5.48
CA SER A 393 15.21 8.91 4.39
C SER A 393 15.21 10.29 3.69
N ARG A 394 14.08 11.01 3.73
CA ARG A 394 13.97 12.38 3.19
C ARG A 394 13.87 13.42 4.28
N ILE A 395 13.31 13.09 5.44
CA ILE A 395 13.23 13.99 6.60
C ILE A 395 14.62 14.26 7.17
N PHE A 396 15.47 13.24 7.32
CA PHE A 396 16.80 13.39 7.87
C PHE A 396 17.69 14.36 7.05
N PRO A 397 17.87 14.18 5.72
CA PRO A 397 18.63 15.14 4.90
C PRO A 397 18.02 16.54 4.89
N ALA A 398 16.69 16.66 4.81
CA ALA A 398 16.03 17.96 4.86
C ALA A 398 16.29 18.69 6.19
N MET A 399 16.21 17.95 7.31
CA MET A 399 16.48 18.49 8.64
C MET A 399 17.93 18.98 8.78
N VAL A 400 18.90 18.19 8.33
CA VAL A 400 20.31 18.57 8.39
C VAL A 400 20.56 19.77 7.51
N GLU A 401 20.01 19.83 6.29
CA GLU A 401 20.25 20.94 5.37
C GLU A 401 19.51 22.23 5.80
N GLN A 402 18.26 22.13 6.24
CA GLN A 402 17.49 23.33 6.63
C GLN A 402 17.99 23.97 7.94
N ASN A 403 18.53 23.17 8.85
CA ASN A 403 18.97 23.63 10.17
C ASN A 403 20.48 23.87 10.28
N GLN A 404 21.20 23.82 9.15
CA GLN A 404 22.65 24.08 9.13
C GLN A 404 22.98 25.53 9.46
N GLN A 405 24.11 25.75 10.13
CA GLN A 405 24.66 27.07 10.44
C GLN A 405 25.89 27.35 9.55
N ALA A 406 26.30 28.63 9.49
CA ALA A 406 27.45 29.07 8.70
C ALA A 406 28.75 28.37 9.08
N ASP A 407 28.92 27.99 10.35
CA ASP A 407 30.05 27.22 10.85
C ASP A 407 30.00 25.72 10.53
N GLY A 408 28.86 25.25 9.98
CA GLY A 408 28.59 23.87 9.61
C GLY A 408 28.09 23.00 10.76
N SER A 409 27.71 23.58 11.88
CA SER A 409 26.88 22.94 12.91
C SER A 409 25.43 22.83 12.44
N VAL A 410 24.63 22.03 13.15
CA VAL A 410 23.18 21.84 12.84
C VAL A 410 22.37 22.04 14.11
N VAL A 411 21.41 22.95 14.06
CA VAL A 411 20.45 23.18 15.15
C VAL A 411 19.46 22.00 15.20
N VAL A 412 19.25 21.46 16.39
CA VAL A 412 18.28 20.37 16.62
C VAL A 412 16.89 20.98 16.75
N PRO A 413 15.89 20.52 15.94
CA PRO A 413 14.51 20.92 16.11
C PRO A 413 14.04 20.70 17.55
N GLU A 414 13.29 21.68 18.10
CA GLU A 414 12.90 21.68 19.52
C GLU A 414 12.24 20.37 19.96
N VAL A 415 11.33 19.85 19.15
CA VAL A 415 10.59 18.60 19.42
C VAL A 415 11.47 17.38 19.57
N LEU A 416 12.70 17.39 19.02
CA LEU A 416 13.66 16.29 19.08
C LEU A 416 14.61 16.37 20.28
N ARG A 417 14.78 17.55 20.89
CA ARG A 417 15.76 17.77 21.96
C ARG A 417 15.56 16.85 23.17
N LYS A 418 14.31 16.58 23.56
CA LYS A 418 13.99 15.66 24.66
C LYS A 418 14.52 14.25 24.44
N TYR A 419 14.60 13.77 23.21
CA TYR A 419 15.13 12.44 22.89
C TYR A 419 16.66 12.41 22.79
N LEU A 420 17.28 13.59 22.75
CA LEU A 420 18.74 13.77 22.64
C LEU A 420 19.37 14.32 23.93
N GLY A 421 18.64 14.23 25.06
CA GLY A 421 19.13 14.71 26.37
C GLY A 421 19.22 16.22 26.48
N GLY A 422 18.37 16.94 25.76
CA GLY A 422 18.32 18.41 25.75
C GLY A 422 19.32 19.08 24.80
N MET A 423 19.97 18.29 23.91
CA MET A 423 20.95 18.84 22.95
C MET A 423 20.26 19.81 21.98
N GLU A 424 20.82 21.00 21.86
CA GLU A 424 20.31 22.07 20.98
C GLU A 424 21.06 22.18 19.66
N VAL A 425 22.34 21.81 19.61
CA VAL A 425 23.18 21.94 18.43
C VAL A 425 24.07 20.70 18.30
N ILE A 426 24.22 20.20 17.09
CA ILE A 426 25.18 19.17 16.72
C ILE A 426 26.40 19.88 16.14
N GLU A 427 27.54 19.82 16.85
CA GLU A 427 28.78 20.44 16.44
C GLU A 427 29.63 19.52 15.57
N LYS A 428 30.51 20.09 14.76
CA LYS A 428 31.53 19.34 14.03
C LYS A 428 32.43 18.54 14.97
N ILE A 429 32.78 17.34 14.54
CA ILE A 429 33.76 16.54 15.23
C ILE A 429 35.12 17.31 15.17
N LYS A 430 35.64 17.69 16.32
CA LYS A 430 37.01 18.19 16.41
C LYS A 430 37.94 17.04 16.05
N LYS A 431 38.61 17.15 14.91
CA LYS A 431 39.65 16.19 14.47
C LYS A 431 40.89 16.31 15.33
#